data_304117f3f175c3dc647abe49c70877ad
#
_entry.id   304117f3f175c3dc647abe49c70877ad
#
_cell.length_a   1.000
_cell.length_b   1.000
_cell.length_c   1.000
_cell.angle_alpha   90.00
_cell.angle_beta   90.00
_cell.angle_gamma   90.00
#
_symmetry.space_group_name_H-M   'P 1'
#
loop_
_entity.id
_entity.type
_entity.pdbx_description
1 polymer ?
#
loop_
_entity_poly.entity_id
_entity_poly.type
_entity_poly.pdbx_seq_one_letter_code
_entity_poly.pdbx_strand_id
1 'polypeptide(L)'
;WLMQNSGMLKRPPDDALDVYFRQCSVSVSAIDLSVMAATLANGGSNPITRQNVVSAATVQDVLSVMLSCGMYNYAGQWVHEVGIAAKSGVSGAVVAVVPGQFGLAVWSPRLDATGNSVRGIAFCKAFTEELGLHLFRPVPNGPDVLRRRSNVQALRSKRLRNAAENAVLDRWGAQAQVFEFQGV
;
A
#
# COMPACT_ATOMS: atom_id res chain seq x y z
N TRP A 1 -30.51 -16.65 1.25
CA TRP A 1 -31.92 -16.42 0.93
C TRP A 1 -32.22 -14.92 0.72
N LEU A 2 -31.79 -14.01 1.61
CA LEU A 2 -31.99 -12.55 1.41
C LEU A 2 -31.40 -12.05 0.09
N MET A 3 -30.19 -12.44 -0.26
CA MET A 3 -29.53 -12.05 -1.51
C MET A 3 -30.26 -12.62 -2.75
N GLN A 4 -30.84 -13.81 -2.65
CA GLN A 4 -31.63 -14.38 -3.71
C GLN A 4 -32.98 -13.66 -3.86
N ASN A 5 -33.66 -13.41 -2.74
CA ASN A 5 -34.94 -12.71 -2.74
C ASN A 5 -34.82 -11.24 -3.23
N SER A 6 -33.67 -10.61 -3.02
CA SER A 6 -33.36 -9.27 -3.54
C SER A 6 -32.88 -9.25 -5.00
N GLY A 7 -32.79 -10.44 -5.65
CA GLY A 7 -32.30 -10.55 -7.02
C GLY A 7 -30.79 -10.40 -7.21
N MET A 8 -30.03 -10.31 -6.13
CA MET A 8 -28.54 -10.26 -6.18
C MET A 8 -27.96 -11.59 -6.59
N LEU A 9 -28.51 -12.71 -6.10
CA LEU A 9 -28.15 -14.05 -6.52
C LEU A 9 -29.17 -14.56 -7.55
N LYS A 10 -28.69 -14.79 -8.78
CA LYS A 10 -29.51 -15.30 -9.91
C LYS A 10 -29.59 -16.82 -9.96
N ARG A 11 -28.77 -17.52 -9.19
CA ARG A 11 -28.70 -18.98 -9.10
C ARG A 11 -29.12 -19.45 -7.70
N PRO A 12 -29.43 -20.73 -7.50
CA PRO A 12 -29.66 -21.30 -6.18
C PRO A 12 -28.50 -20.96 -5.23
N PRO A 13 -28.76 -20.59 -3.98
CA PRO A 13 -27.73 -20.22 -3.03
C PRO A 13 -26.78 -21.36 -2.66
N ASP A 14 -27.21 -22.59 -2.82
CA ASP A 14 -26.47 -23.80 -2.44
C ASP A 14 -25.14 -23.93 -3.19
N ASP A 15 -25.13 -23.63 -4.51
CA ASP A 15 -23.90 -23.63 -5.32
C ASP A 15 -22.91 -22.58 -4.84
N ALA A 16 -23.40 -21.38 -4.54
CA ALA A 16 -22.58 -20.29 -4.03
C ALA A 16 -22.03 -20.58 -2.62
N LEU A 17 -22.84 -21.23 -1.78
CA LEU A 17 -22.47 -21.63 -0.43
C LEU A 17 -21.41 -22.73 -0.42
N ASP A 18 -21.49 -23.73 -1.31
CA ASP A 18 -20.48 -24.78 -1.40
C ASP A 18 -19.09 -24.20 -1.74
N VAL A 19 -19.02 -23.34 -2.74
CA VAL A 19 -17.77 -22.66 -3.12
C VAL A 19 -17.24 -21.78 -1.97
N TYR A 20 -18.13 -21.03 -1.33
CA TYR A 20 -17.78 -20.16 -0.20
C TYR A 20 -17.25 -20.96 0.98
N PHE A 21 -17.92 -22.05 1.37
CA PHE A 21 -17.48 -22.88 2.49
C PHE A 21 -16.14 -23.57 2.21
N ARG A 22 -15.92 -24.07 0.99
CA ARG A 22 -14.62 -24.64 0.59
C ARG A 22 -13.50 -23.59 0.70
N GLN A 23 -13.72 -22.38 0.20
CA GLN A 23 -12.77 -21.30 0.29
C GLN A 23 -12.46 -20.93 1.75
N CYS A 24 -13.48 -20.80 2.59
CA CYS A 24 -13.31 -20.45 4.01
C CYS A 24 -12.69 -21.58 4.84
N SER A 25 -12.71 -22.81 4.36
CA SER A 25 -12.19 -23.99 5.05
C SER A 25 -10.73 -24.34 4.67
N VAL A 26 -10.10 -23.54 3.83
CA VAL A 26 -8.68 -23.73 3.50
C VAL A 26 -7.83 -23.49 4.74
N SER A 27 -7.11 -24.54 5.15
CA SER A 27 -6.17 -24.45 6.26
C SER A 27 -4.89 -23.78 5.79
N VAL A 28 -4.49 -22.72 6.47
CA VAL A 28 -3.28 -21.95 6.16
C VAL A 28 -2.50 -21.65 7.43
N SER A 29 -1.18 -21.54 7.32
CA SER A 29 -0.33 -21.07 8.40
C SER A 29 -0.12 -19.53 8.32
N ALA A 30 0.43 -18.96 9.37
CA ALA A 30 0.84 -17.55 9.35
C ALA A 30 1.92 -17.30 8.27
N ILE A 31 2.75 -18.29 7.95
CA ILE A 31 3.74 -18.21 6.88
C ILE A 31 3.04 -18.11 5.52
N ASP A 32 2.06 -18.95 5.25
CA ASP A 32 1.29 -18.89 3.99
C ASP A 32 0.61 -17.53 3.81
N LEU A 33 -0.02 -17.02 4.88
CA LEU A 33 -0.66 -15.70 4.88
C LEU A 33 0.38 -14.58 4.64
N SER A 34 1.58 -14.69 5.21
CA SER A 34 2.63 -13.70 5.00
C SER A 34 3.13 -13.70 3.55
N VAL A 35 3.22 -14.86 2.90
CA VAL A 35 3.57 -14.99 1.48
C VAL A 35 2.48 -14.39 0.59
N MET A 36 1.19 -14.61 0.93
CA MET A 36 0.08 -13.95 0.23
C MET A 36 0.16 -12.43 0.36
N ALA A 37 0.40 -11.92 1.56
CA ALA A 37 0.59 -10.49 1.79
C ALA A 37 1.81 -9.93 1.04
N ALA A 38 2.93 -10.66 1.05
CA ALA A 38 4.14 -10.28 0.32
C ALA A 38 3.94 -10.31 -1.21
N THR A 39 3.07 -11.19 -1.71
CA THR A 39 2.67 -11.19 -3.13
C THR A 39 1.95 -9.91 -3.51
N LEU A 40 1.04 -9.43 -2.66
CA LEU A 40 0.38 -8.14 -2.86
C LEU A 40 1.38 -6.98 -2.73
N ALA A 41 2.27 -7.01 -1.73
CA ALA A 41 3.31 -5.99 -1.57
C ALA A 41 4.24 -5.92 -2.79
N ASN A 42 4.49 -7.05 -3.45
CA ASN A 42 5.34 -7.18 -4.64
C ASN A 42 4.57 -7.04 -5.96
N GLY A 43 3.50 -6.24 -5.97
CA GLY A 43 2.74 -5.92 -7.18
C GLY A 43 2.03 -7.10 -7.85
N GLY A 44 1.75 -8.18 -7.10
CA GLY A 44 1.06 -9.37 -7.56
C GLY A 44 1.95 -10.54 -7.94
N SER A 45 3.27 -10.39 -7.83
CA SER A 45 4.24 -11.46 -8.09
C SER A 45 4.63 -12.15 -6.79
N ASN A 46 4.46 -13.48 -6.73
CA ASN A 46 4.84 -14.27 -5.57
C ASN A 46 6.37 -14.23 -5.37
N PRO A 47 6.86 -13.78 -4.21
CA PRO A 47 8.30 -13.59 -3.99
C PRO A 47 9.11 -14.91 -3.96
N ILE A 48 8.44 -16.04 -3.67
CA ILE A 48 9.08 -17.37 -3.59
C ILE A 48 9.09 -18.03 -4.97
N THR A 49 7.92 -18.17 -5.60
CA THR A 49 7.78 -18.90 -6.88
C THR A 49 8.11 -18.03 -8.10
N ARG A 50 8.21 -16.72 -7.95
CA ARG A 50 8.39 -15.73 -9.02
C ARG A 50 7.24 -15.67 -10.05
N GLN A 51 6.15 -16.37 -9.80
CA GLN A 51 4.97 -16.35 -10.66
C GLN A 51 4.17 -15.07 -10.45
N ASN A 52 3.69 -14.50 -11.54
CA ASN A 52 2.70 -13.42 -11.47
C ASN A 52 1.33 -14.05 -11.20
N VAL A 53 0.79 -13.81 -10.01
CA VAL A 53 -0.47 -14.40 -9.51
C VAL A 53 -1.65 -13.52 -9.87
N VAL A 54 -1.49 -12.19 -9.73
CA VAL A 54 -2.52 -11.18 -10.03
C VAL A 54 -1.89 -9.95 -10.67
N SER A 55 -2.67 -9.22 -11.47
CA SER A 55 -2.18 -8.00 -12.13
C SER A 55 -1.94 -6.86 -11.11
N ALA A 56 -1.07 -5.93 -11.45
CA ALA A 56 -0.84 -4.75 -10.62
C ALA A 56 -2.11 -3.91 -10.42
N ALA A 57 -2.98 -3.83 -11.43
CA ALA A 57 -4.28 -3.16 -11.32
C ALA A 57 -5.16 -3.84 -10.27
N THR A 58 -5.24 -5.18 -10.30
CA THR A 58 -5.98 -5.96 -9.29
C THR A 58 -5.40 -5.76 -7.89
N VAL A 59 -4.08 -5.69 -7.75
CA VAL A 59 -3.42 -5.39 -6.46
C VAL A 59 -3.85 -4.03 -5.94
N GLN A 60 -3.86 -3.00 -6.78
CA GLN A 60 -4.32 -1.66 -6.41
C GLN A 60 -5.76 -1.68 -5.87
N ASP A 61 -6.66 -2.36 -6.58
CA ASP A 61 -8.07 -2.49 -6.16
C ASP A 61 -8.18 -3.22 -4.82
N VAL A 62 -7.50 -4.35 -4.67
CA VAL A 62 -7.48 -5.14 -3.42
C VAL A 62 -6.96 -4.33 -2.25
N LEU A 63 -5.83 -3.64 -2.39
CA LEU A 63 -5.25 -2.83 -1.31
C LEU A 63 -6.14 -1.64 -0.94
N SER A 64 -6.82 -1.03 -1.92
CA SER A 64 -7.78 0.06 -1.68
C SER A 64 -8.98 -0.42 -0.85
N VAL A 65 -9.51 -1.61 -1.17
CA VAL A 65 -10.59 -2.23 -0.40
C VAL A 65 -10.11 -2.67 0.99
N MET A 66 -8.91 -3.24 1.10
CA MET A 66 -8.33 -3.60 2.39
C MET A 66 -8.14 -2.39 3.30
N LEU A 67 -7.70 -1.25 2.77
CA LEU A 67 -7.51 -0.03 3.55
C LEU A 67 -8.86 0.54 4.03
N SER A 68 -9.87 0.57 3.16
CA SER A 68 -11.16 1.23 3.44
C SER A 68 -12.11 0.40 4.31
N CYS A 69 -12.10 -0.93 4.22
CA CYS A 69 -13.05 -1.80 4.92
C CYS A 69 -12.49 -3.15 5.40
N GLY A 70 -11.18 -3.35 5.35
CA GLY A 70 -10.56 -4.63 5.72
C GLY A 70 -10.64 -5.00 7.20
N MET A 71 -10.89 -4.03 8.07
CA MET A 71 -10.93 -4.19 9.53
C MET A 71 -12.34 -4.07 10.13
N TYR A 72 -13.38 -4.42 9.37
CA TYR A 72 -14.79 -4.32 9.78
C TYR A 72 -15.14 -2.89 10.24
N ASN A 73 -15.94 -2.75 11.30
CA ASN A 73 -16.32 -1.43 11.85
C ASN A 73 -15.15 -0.63 12.45
N TYR A 74 -14.00 -1.26 12.61
CA TYR A 74 -12.76 -0.62 13.07
C TYR A 74 -11.93 0.00 11.94
N ALA A 75 -12.31 -0.16 10.67
CA ALA A 75 -11.50 0.25 9.52
C ALA A 75 -11.07 1.73 9.55
N GLY A 76 -11.98 2.64 9.89
CA GLY A 76 -11.65 4.07 10.00
C GLY A 76 -10.62 4.37 11.11
N GLN A 77 -10.79 3.75 12.28
CA GLN A 77 -9.85 3.88 13.39
C GLN A 77 -8.51 3.22 13.07
N TRP A 78 -8.52 2.07 12.37
CA TRP A 78 -7.32 1.42 11.86
C TRP A 78 -6.48 2.33 10.96
N VAL A 79 -7.12 3.01 10.01
CA VAL A 79 -6.43 3.97 9.14
C VAL A 79 -5.79 5.10 9.97
N HIS A 80 -6.48 5.59 11.01
CA HIS A 80 -5.96 6.62 11.89
C HIS A 80 -4.79 6.15 12.76
N GLU A 81 -4.87 4.94 13.33
CA GLU A 81 -3.93 4.46 14.34
C GLU A 81 -2.76 3.65 13.77
N VAL A 82 -2.97 2.96 12.63
CA VAL A 82 -2.00 2.03 12.03
C VAL A 82 -1.59 2.45 10.63
N GLY A 83 -2.56 2.87 9.81
CA GLY A 83 -2.34 3.54 8.53
C GLY A 83 -1.72 2.69 7.42
N ILE A 84 -1.91 1.36 7.43
CA ILE A 84 -1.51 0.45 6.36
C ILE A 84 -2.69 -0.40 5.89
N ALA A 85 -2.66 -0.89 4.65
CA ALA A 85 -3.70 -1.77 4.15
C ALA A 85 -3.70 -3.09 4.93
N ALA A 86 -4.87 -3.52 5.44
CA ALA A 86 -4.99 -4.76 6.20
C ALA A 86 -6.33 -5.45 6.04
N LYS A 87 -6.35 -6.76 6.30
CA LYS A 87 -7.57 -7.58 6.36
C LYS A 87 -7.57 -8.42 7.63
N SER A 88 -8.64 -8.30 8.38
CA SER A 88 -8.90 -9.09 9.58
C SER A 88 -9.72 -10.35 9.25
N GLY A 89 -9.47 -11.42 9.98
CA GLY A 89 -10.21 -12.66 9.92
C GLY A 89 -10.73 -13.10 11.29
N VAL A 90 -11.94 -13.65 11.33
CA VAL A 90 -12.59 -14.14 12.57
C VAL A 90 -11.85 -15.30 13.24
N SER A 91 -10.86 -15.89 12.55
CA SER A 91 -9.93 -16.86 13.14
C SER A 91 -8.88 -16.23 14.07
N GLY A 92 -8.81 -14.90 14.12
CA GLY A 92 -7.79 -14.15 14.85
C GLY A 92 -6.58 -13.80 14.00
N ALA A 93 -6.65 -13.97 12.69
CA ALA A 93 -5.60 -13.54 11.76
C ALA A 93 -5.78 -12.08 11.35
N VAL A 94 -4.67 -11.38 11.19
CA VAL A 94 -4.58 -10.07 10.54
C VAL A 94 -3.47 -10.16 9.48
N VAL A 95 -3.82 -9.86 8.25
CA VAL A 95 -2.89 -9.73 7.14
C VAL A 95 -2.73 -8.26 6.82
N ALA A 96 -1.50 -7.76 6.76
CA ALA A 96 -1.22 -6.37 6.45
C ALA A 96 -0.17 -6.24 5.34
N VAL A 97 -0.27 -5.17 4.56
CA VAL A 97 0.55 -4.96 3.37
C VAL A 97 1.09 -3.54 3.34
N VAL A 98 2.40 -3.44 3.17
CA VAL A 98 3.09 -2.18 2.85
C VAL A 98 3.60 -2.29 1.41
N PRO A 99 2.96 -1.61 0.43
CA PRO A 99 3.30 -1.74 -0.99
C PRO A 99 4.77 -1.46 -1.26
N GLY A 100 5.40 -2.30 -2.09
CA GLY A 100 6.80 -2.17 -2.45
C GLY A 100 7.81 -2.49 -1.35
N GLN A 101 7.34 -2.90 -0.15
CA GLN A 101 8.23 -3.18 0.98
C GLN A 101 8.06 -4.62 1.49
N PHE A 102 6.92 -4.93 2.12
CA PHE A 102 6.69 -6.26 2.67
C PHE A 102 5.20 -6.56 2.92
N GLY A 103 4.92 -7.84 3.13
CA GLY A 103 3.67 -8.35 3.67
C GLY A 103 3.86 -8.91 5.08
N LEU A 104 2.86 -8.72 5.92
CA LEU A 104 2.83 -9.15 7.31
C LEU A 104 1.60 -10.02 7.58
N ALA A 105 1.76 -11.08 8.36
CA ALA A 105 0.66 -11.85 8.91
C ALA A 105 0.85 -12.08 10.41
N VAL A 106 -0.19 -11.84 11.17
CA VAL A 106 -0.25 -12.08 12.61
C VAL A 106 -1.44 -12.99 12.88
N TRP A 107 -1.25 -14.02 13.68
CA TRP A 107 -2.35 -14.84 14.16
C TRP A 107 -2.37 -14.89 15.68
N SER A 108 -3.44 -14.42 16.26
CA SER A 108 -3.65 -14.45 17.71
C SER A 108 -5.14 -14.44 18.02
N PRO A 109 -5.75 -15.58 18.34
CA PRO A 109 -7.14 -15.65 18.78
C PRO A 109 -7.33 -14.91 20.09
N ARG A 110 -8.53 -14.54 20.37
CA ARG A 110 -9.32 -13.62 21.15
C ARG A 110 -9.52 -12.32 20.39
N LEU A 111 -10.76 -12.21 19.97
CA LEU A 111 -11.23 -11.06 19.22
C LEU A 111 -11.80 -10.02 20.21
N ASP A 112 -11.75 -8.77 19.76
CA ASP A 112 -12.48 -7.68 20.41
C ASP A 112 -13.96 -7.65 20.02
N ALA A 113 -14.69 -6.65 20.51
CA ALA A 113 -16.12 -6.49 20.20
C ALA A 113 -16.40 -6.19 18.72
N THR A 114 -15.39 -5.76 17.96
CA THR A 114 -15.48 -5.49 16.51
C THR A 114 -15.06 -6.67 15.65
N GLY A 115 -14.67 -7.80 16.26
CA GLY A 115 -14.29 -9.03 15.56
C GLY A 115 -12.82 -9.08 15.12
N ASN A 116 -11.98 -8.21 15.64
CA ASN A 116 -10.56 -8.15 15.31
C ASN A 116 -9.68 -8.75 16.42
N SER A 117 -8.53 -9.31 16.05
CA SER A 117 -7.55 -9.81 17.00
C SER A 117 -7.01 -8.68 17.91
N VAL A 118 -7.25 -8.76 19.21
CA VAL A 118 -6.77 -7.76 20.20
C VAL A 118 -5.26 -7.60 20.14
N ARG A 119 -4.53 -8.72 20.19
CA ARG A 119 -3.06 -8.71 20.14
C ARG A 119 -2.53 -8.40 18.76
N GLY A 120 -3.25 -8.82 17.71
CA GLY A 120 -2.89 -8.50 16.32
C GLY A 120 -2.94 -7.01 16.05
N ILE A 121 -3.99 -6.31 16.51
CA ILE A 121 -4.08 -4.84 16.43
C ILE A 121 -2.94 -4.19 17.21
N ALA A 122 -2.73 -4.58 18.47
CA ALA A 122 -1.69 -4.00 19.32
C ALA A 122 -0.29 -4.17 18.70
N PHE A 123 -0.01 -5.35 18.15
CA PHE A 123 1.24 -5.63 17.44
C PHE A 123 1.41 -4.74 16.20
N CYS A 124 0.41 -4.68 15.33
CA CYS A 124 0.49 -3.87 14.10
C CYS A 124 0.69 -2.38 14.43
N LYS A 125 0.01 -1.89 15.48
CA LYS A 125 0.14 -0.51 15.95
C LYS A 125 1.57 -0.19 16.38
N ALA A 126 2.13 -0.99 17.29
CA ALA A 126 3.51 -0.84 17.74
C ALA A 126 4.52 -0.98 16.59
N PHE A 127 4.28 -1.94 15.69
CA PHE A 127 5.15 -2.21 14.55
C PHE A 127 5.18 -1.05 13.53
N THR A 128 4.00 -0.50 13.20
CA THR A 128 3.94 0.64 12.27
C THR A 128 4.48 1.93 12.87
N GLU A 129 4.31 2.12 14.18
CA GLU A 129 4.87 3.27 14.90
C GLU A 129 6.40 3.20 14.93
N GLU A 130 6.97 2.08 15.34
CA GLU A 130 8.43 1.85 15.42
C GLU A 130 9.12 2.03 14.07
N LEU A 131 8.55 1.47 13.00
CA LEU A 131 9.13 1.53 11.66
C LEU A 131 8.68 2.74 10.83
N GLY A 132 7.78 3.56 11.35
CA GLY A 132 7.32 4.75 10.66
C GLY A 132 6.52 4.50 9.39
N LEU A 133 5.71 3.44 9.36
CA LEU A 133 5.05 2.93 8.15
C LEU A 133 3.67 3.53 7.86
N HIS A 134 3.18 4.41 8.72
CA HIS A 134 1.87 5.00 8.54
C HIS A 134 1.79 5.80 7.23
N LEU A 135 0.78 5.51 6.38
CA LEU A 135 0.60 6.08 5.04
C LEU A 135 0.64 7.63 5.02
N PHE A 136 0.09 8.26 6.04
CA PHE A 136 0.04 9.72 6.18
C PHE A 136 1.13 10.29 7.10
N ARG A 137 2.12 9.49 7.47
CA ARG A 137 3.22 10.01 8.29
C ARG A 137 4.01 11.04 7.50
N PRO A 138 4.14 12.28 7.99
CA PRO A 138 5.05 13.23 7.39
C PRO A 138 6.46 12.64 7.41
N VAL A 139 7.10 12.54 6.26
CA VAL A 139 8.53 12.19 6.19
C VAL A 139 9.30 13.47 6.47
N PRO A 140 9.86 13.64 7.68
CA PRO A 140 10.78 14.75 7.93
C PRO A 140 11.99 14.52 7.02
N ASN A 141 12.23 15.38 6.09
CA ASN A 141 13.25 15.23 5.05
C ASN A 141 12.96 14.08 4.06
N GLY A 142 11.71 13.87 3.70
CA GLY A 142 11.38 13.07 2.51
C GLY A 142 12.26 13.54 1.35
N PRO A 143 12.65 12.66 0.40
CA PRO A 143 13.44 13.08 -0.72
C PRO A 143 12.72 14.29 -1.31
N ASP A 144 13.39 15.46 -1.24
CA ASP A 144 12.88 16.63 -1.89
C ASP A 144 12.58 16.22 -3.32
N VAL A 145 11.31 16.30 -3.73
CA VAL A 145 10.94 16.13 -5.14
C VAL A 145 11.83 17.04 -5.98
N LEU A 146 12.32 18.09 -5.35
CA LEU A 146 13.31 19.00 -5.86
C LEU A 146 14.72 18.51 -5.48
N ARG A 147 15.36 17.78 -6.38
CA ARG A 147 16.72 17.27 -6.20
C ARG A 147 17.77 18.39 -6.13
N ARG A 148 17.58 19.45 -6.89
CA ARG A 148 18.51 20.56 -6.97
C ARG A 148 17.80 21.85 -7.36
N ARG A 149 18.15 22.92 -6.69
CA ARG A 149 17.80 24.28 -7.07
C ARG A 149 19.10 25.06 -7.36
N SER A 150 19.19 25.63 -8.53
CA SER A 150 20.35 26.45 -8.93
C SER A 150 19.89 27.55 -9.88
N ASN A 151 20.72 28.54 -10.09
CA ASN A 151 20.47 29.51 -11.12
C ASN A 151 21.17 29.11 -12.42
N VAL A 152 20.75 29.71 -13.55
CA VAL A 152 21.30 29.41 -14.88
C VAL A 152 22.78 29.85 -14.98
N GLN A 153 23.22 30.80 -14.17
CA GLN A 153 24.60 31.24 -14.14
C GLN A 153 25.54 30.19 -13.52
N ALA A 154 25.06 29.45 -12.50
CA ALA A 154 25.79 28.36 -11.86
C ALA A 154 25.78 27.07 -12.66
N LEU A 155 24.72 26.85 -13.46
CA LEU A 155 24.52 25.64 -14.28
C LEU A 155 24.49 25.97 -15.77
N ARG A 156 25.61 26.44 -16.33
CA ARG A 156 25.71 26.62 -17.78
C ARG A 156 25.82 25.26 -18.47
N SER A 157 24.90 24.99 -19.41
CA SER A 157 25.03 23.82 -20.26
C SER A 157 26.26 23.91 -21.16
N LYS A 158 26.82 22.78 -21.57
CA LYS A 158 27.98 22.68 -22.48
C LYS A 158 27.66 23.11 -23.93
N ARG A 159 26.44 23.57 -24.21
CA ARG A 159 26.08 24.08 -25.54
C ARG A 159 26.90 25.30 -25.90
N LEU A 160 27.48 25.30 -27.10
CA LEU A 160 28.13 26.48 -27.66
C LEU A 160 27.08 27.58 -27.92
N ARG A 161 27.34 28.76 -27.45
CA ARG A 161 26.47 29.93 -27.57
C ARG A 161 27.23 31.08 -28.24
N ASN A 162 26.54 31.89 -29.01
CA ASN A 162 27.06 33.09 -29.58
C ASN A 162 27.21 34.22 -28.52
N ALA A 163 27.86 35.33 -28.88
CA ALA A 163 28.12 36.44 -27.96
C ALA A 163 26.83 37.06 -27.42
N ALA A 164 25.77 37.18 -28.23
CA ALA A 164 24.48 37.73 -27.83
C ALA A 164 23.78 36.85 -26.82
N GLU A 165 23.76 35.51 -27.04
CA GLU A 165 23.19 34.53 -26.10
C GLU A 165 23.94 34.54 -24.75
N ASN A 166 25.26 34.68 -24.78
CA ASN A 166 26.06 34.77 -23.56
C ASN A 166 25.79 36.10 -22.80
N ALA A 167 25.65 37.22 -23.49
CA ALA A 167 25.30 38.48 -22.87
C ALA A 167 23.95 38.45 -22.15
N VAL A 168 22.94 37.75 -22.70
CA VAL A 168 21.64 37.54 -22.06
C VAL A 168 21.79 36.70 -20.77
N LEU A 169 22.59 35.63 -20.82
CA LEU A 169 22.84 34.78 -19.65
C LEU A 169 23.66 35.52 -18.57
N ASP A 170 24.59 36.33 -18.94
CA ASP A 170 25.38 37.15 -18.00
C ASP A 170 24.50 38.18 -17.29
N ARG A 171 23.55 38.78 -18.03
CA ARG A 171 22.64 39.80 -17.49
C ARG A 171 21.51 39.21 -16.62
N TRP A 172 20.92 38.08 -17.02
CA TRP A 172 19.70 37.56 -16.43
C TRP A 172 19.86 36.18 -15.78
N GLY A 173 20.97 35.50 -16.02
CA GLY A 173 21.17 34.10 -15.58
C GLY A 173 21.13 33.92 -14.07
N ALA A 174 21.44 34.94 -13.28
CA ALA A 174 21.33 34.89 -11.82
C ALA A 174 19.86 34.89 -11.35
N GLN A 175 18.94 35.50 -12.11
CA GLN A 175 17.53 35.61 -11.79
C GLN A 175 16.72 34.40 -12.30
N ALA A 176 17.22 33.70 -13.32
CA ALA A 176 16.60 32.52 -13.86
C ALA A 176 16.94 31.30 -12.97
N GLN A 177 15.89 30.63 -12.45
CA GLN A 177 16.03 29.46 -11.58
C GLN A 177 15.90 28.18 -12.41
N VAL A 178 16.77 27.22 -12.11
CA VAL A 178 16.70 25.85 -12.64
C VAL A 178 16.33 24.92 -11.49
N PHE A 179 15.26 24.18 -11.67
CA PHE A 179 14.79 23.16 -10.72
C PHE A 179 15.00 21.79 -11.36
N GLU A 180 15.77 20.95 -10.70
CA GLU A 180 15.99 19.56 -11.07
C GLU A 180 15.13 18.70 -10.16
N PHE A 181 14.14 18.03 -10.75
CA PHE A 181 13.26 17.13 -10.01
C PHE A 181 13.84 15.72 -10.01
N GLN A 182 13.61 15.00 -8.92
CA GLN A 182 13.91 13.58 -8.87
C GLN A 182 12.96 12.88 -9.83
N GLY A 183 13.49 12.25 -10.88
CA GLY A 183 12.68 11.52 -11.85
C GLY A 183 11.94 10.35 -11.19
N VAL A 184 10.70 10.17 -11.57
CA VAL A 184 9.87 8.99 -11.26
C VAL A 184 10.28 7.84 -12.17
#